data_b42cb154a53c969d39e08cc17c0082e4
#
_entry.id   b42cb154a53c969d39e08cc17c0082e4
#
_cell.length_a   1.000
_cell.length_b   1.000
_cell.length_c   1.000
_cell.angle_alpha   90.00
_cell.angle_beta   90.00
_cell.angle_gamma   90.00
#
_symmetry.space_group_name_H-M   'P 1'
#
loop_
_entity.id
_entity.type
_entity.pdbx_description
1 polymer ?
#
loop_
_entity_poly.entity_id
_entity_poly.type
_entity_poly.pdbx_seq_one_letter_code
_entity_poly.pdbx_strand_id
1 'polypeptide(L)'
;AGVLWYQGCSDTNPGPAEKYLEHFREYVEATRKELGYEVPFFTMQLNRQINGINDECWGMVRDAQARAAKEIPGVSVLTTSNLSLCDGIHNTAQANVALGEKLAKQCAHVLNGKEEYQPPELVKVERADEAERKSFQLEGSGIWLKLTCDHVKNCFLVYSAVGKDSGFTLTDSEGEVEILHIRGNRENKNHLYLELAREVEDEAELS
;
A
#
# COMPACT_ATOMS: atom_id res chain seq x y z
N ALA A 1 -10.77 -8.55 23.30
CA ALA A 1 -11.61 -8.78 22.11
C ALA A 1 -11.33 -7.69 21.06
N GLY A 2 -11.66 -7.92 19.81
CA GLY A 2 -11.47 -6.97 18.71
C GLY A 2 -12.48 -7.25 17.59
N VAL A 3 -12.64 -6.30 16.68
CA VAL A 3 -13.47 -6.45 15.47
C VAL A 3 -12.56 -6.73 14.29
N LEU A 4 -12.86 -7.79 13.53
CA LEU A 4 -12.19 -8.12 12.27
C LEU A 4 -13.10 -7.65 11.14
N TRP A 5 -12.58 -6.77 10.27
CA TRP A 5 -13.37 -6.13 9.22
C TRP A 5 -12.72 -6.28 7.85
N TYR A 6 -13.31 -7.09 6.99
CA TYR A 6 -12.89 -7.27 5.60
C TYR A 6 -14.07 -7.03 4.66
N GLN A 7 -14.23 -5.80 4.23
CA GLN A 7 -15.35 -5.35 3.42
C GLN A 7 -14.90 -4.17 2.56
N GLY A 8 -15.63 -3.86 1.49
CA GLY A 8 -15.42 -2.68 0.65
C GLY A 8 -15.69 -2.92 -0.83
N CYS A 9 -15.65 -4.16 -1.33
CA CYS A 9 -15.85 -4.45 -2.75
C CYS A 9 -17.17 -3.88 -3.32
N SER A 10 -18.24 -3.85 -2.54
CA SER A 10 -19.52 -3.28 -2.97
C SER A 10 -19.56 -1.75 -2.97
N ASP A 11 -18.59 -1.11 -2.30
CA ASP A 11 -18.50 0.34 -2.22
C ASP A 11 -17.58 0.94 -3.29
N THR A 12 -17.01 0.14 -4.16
CA THR A 12 -16.14 0.57 -5.25
C THR A 12 -16.93 1.12 -6.45
N ASN A 13 -17.85 2.04 -6.17
CA ASN A 13 -18.68 2.74 -7.14
C ASN A 13 -18.68 4.24 -6.81
N PRO A 14 -18.96 5.12 -7.80
CA PRO A 14 -19.10 6.55 -7.55
C PRO A 14 -20.08 6.86 -6.42
N GLY A 15 -19.73 7.79 -5.55
CA GLY A 15 -20.48 8.14 -4.36
C GLY A 15 -20.11 7.31 -3.13
N PRO A 16 -20.36 6.00 -3.06
CA PRO A 16 -19.90 5.16 -1.94
C PRO A 16 -18.39 5.18 -1.72
N ALA A 17 -17.57 5.09 -2.76
CA ALA A 17 -16.12 5.10 -2.66
C ALA A 17 -15.59 6.40 -2.01
N GLU A 18 -16.14 7.54 -2.41
CA GLU A 18 -15.77 8.86 -1.89
C GLU A 18 -16.07 9.01 -0.38
N LYS A 19 -17.07 8.30 0.12
CA LYS A 19 -17.54 8.37 1.51
C LYS A 19 -17.09 7.20 2.38
N TYR A 20 -16.31 6.27 1.83
CA TYR A 20 -15.96 5.03 2.54
C TYR A 20 -15.30 5.30 3.89
N LEU A 21 -14.33 6.22 3.95
CA LEU A 21 -13.63 6.55 5.19
C LEU A 21 -14.56 7.16 6.25
N GLU A 22 -15.48 8.05 5.83
CA GLU A 22 -16.48 8.66 6.71
C GLU A 22 -17.41 7.60 7.29
N HIS A 23 -18.02 6.76 6.45
CA HIS A 23 -18.92 5.69 6.87
C HIS A 23 -18.21 4.65 7.75
N PHE A 24 -16.95 4.34 7.44
CA PHE A 24 -16.18 3.41 8.27
C PHE A 24 -15.89 4.01 9.65
N ARG A 25 -15.57 5.30 9.73
CA ARG A 25 -15.41 6.03 11.00
C ARG A 25 -16.68 5.99 11.82
N GLU A 26 -17.82 6.33 11.23
CA GLU A 26 -19.14 6.28 11.89
C GLU A 26 -19.45 4.87 12.41
N TYR A 27 -19.14 3.84 11.63
CA TYR A 27 -19.34 2.45 12.04
C TYR A 27 -18.47 2.08 13.25
N VAL A 28 -17.19 2.48 13.25
CA VAL A 28 -16.27 2.25 14.38
C VAL A 28 -16.79 2.94 15.64
N GLU A 29 -17.18 4.21 15.54
CA GLU A 29 -17.69 5.01 16.65
C GLU A 29 -19.02 4.45 17.20
N ALA A 30 -19.95 4.10 16.33
CA ALA A 30 -21.22 3.49 16.71
C ALA A 30 -21.02 2.15 17.44
N THR A 31 -20.10 1.31 16.93
CA THR A 31 -19.77 0.02 17.55
C THR A 31 -19.17 0.21 18.95
N ARG A 32 -18.23 1.15 19.13
CA ARG A 32 -17.63 1.45 20.42
C ARG A 32 -18.64 2.00 21.41
N LYS A 33 -19.50 2.89 20.94
CA LYS A 33 -20.59 3.42 21.76
C LYS A 33 -21.53 2.33 22.25
N GLU A 34 -21.93 1.40 21.39
CA GLU A 34 -22.82 0.30 21.75
C GLU A 34 -22.16 -0.68 22.73
N LEU A 35 -20.88 -0.98 22.52
CA LEU A 35 -20.11 -1.87 23.40
C LEU A 35 -19.68 -1.22 24.71
N GLY A 36 -19.65 0.11 24.79
CA GLY A 36 -19.24 0.86 25.97
C GLY A 36 -17.73 0.88 26.24
N TYR A 37 -16.89 0.52 25.26
CA TYR A 37 -15.43 0.58 25.37
C TYR A 37 -14.75 0.71 23.99
N GLU A 38 -13.49 1.17 23.98
CA GLU A 38 -12.66 1.35 22.79
C GLU A 38 -12.16 0.01 22.22
N VAL A 39 -13.09 -0.73 21.58
CA VAL A 39 -12.73 -1.98 20.93
C VAL A 39 -11.78 -1.73 19.74
N PRO A 40 -10.64 -2.46 19.65
CA PRO A 40 -9.76 -2.33 18.51
C PRO A 40 -10.38 -2.94 17.24
N PHE A 41 -10.14 -2.29 16.12
CA PHE A 41 -10.53 -2.74 14.79
C PHE A 41 -9.31 -3.19 13.99
N PHE A 42 -9.43 -4.33 13.35
CA PHE A 42 -8.45 -4.90 12.43
C PHE A 42 -9.09 -4.99 11.06
N THR A 43 -8.76 -4.03 10.20
CA THR A 43 -9.29 -4.01 8.83
C THR A 43 -8.28 -4.60 7.85
N MET A 44 -8.78 -5.23 6.81
CA MET A 44 -8.00 -5.70 5.68
C MET A 44 -8.27 -4.78 4.50
N GLN A 45 -7.20 -4.25 3.90
CA GLN A 45 -7.30 -3.49 2.67
C GLN A 45 -7.77 -4.41 1.53
N LEU A 46 -8.65 -3.94 0.65
CA LEU A 46 -9.03 -4.69 -0.55
C LEU A 46 -7.80 -5.12 -1.34
N ASN A 47 -7.83 -6.33 -1.89
CA ASN A 47 -6.78 -6.80 -2.78
C ASN A 47 -6.75 -5.94 -4.06
N ARG A 48 -5.75 -6.13 -4.92
CA ARG A 48 -5.78 -5.55 -6.26
C ARG A 48 -6.98 -6.10 -7.04
N GLN A 49 -7.47 -5.34 -7.99
CA GLN A 49 -8.36 -5.87 -9.02
C GLN A 49 -7.59 -6.02 -10.34
N ILE A 50 -8.01 -6.96 -11.17
CA ILE A 50 -7.39 -7.26 -12.46
C ILE A 50 -8.39 -7.31 -13.61
N ASN A 51 -9.63 -6.90 -13.36
CA ASN A 51 -10.70 -6.87 -14.37
C ASN A 51 -10.95 -5.48 -14.96
N GLY A 52 -10.29 -4.43 -14.44
CA GLY A 52 -10.38 -3.05 -14.93
C GLY A 52 -11.74 -2.38 -14.72
N ILE A 53 -12.59 -2.91 -13.83
CA ILE A 53 -13.92 -2.35 -13.56
C ILE A 53 -13.84 -1.41 -12.37
N ASN A 54 -14.14 -0.11 -12.59
CA ASN A 54 -14.13 0.92 -11.55
C ASN A 54 -12.77 1.04 -10.83
N ASP A 55 -11.65 0.98 -11.55
CA ASP A 55 -10.30 1.02 -10.99
C ASP A 55 -10.07 2.24 -10.08
N GLU A 56 -10.53 3.41 -10.47
CA GLU A 56 -10.44 4.63 -9.67
C GLU A 56 -11.17 4.48 -8.33
N CYS A 57 -12.44 4.05 -8.35
CA CYS A 57 -13.22 3.83 -7.13
C CYS A 57 -12.62 2.71 -6.25
N TRP A 58 -12.02 1.70 -6.88
CA TRP A 58 -11.29 0.65 -6.16
C TRP A 58 -10.07 1.21 -5.44
N GLY A 59 -9.30 2.06 -6.12
CA GLY A 59 -8.19 2.80 -5.55
C GLY A 59 -8.61 3.70 -4.38
N MET A 60 -9.71 4.45 -4.53
CA MET A 60 -10.26 5.31 -3.48
C MET A 60 -10.61 4.53 -2.21
N VAL A 61 -11.28 3.38 -2.33
CA VAL A 61 -11.61 2.54 -1.17
C VAL A 61 -10.35 1.98 -0.51
N ARG A 62 -9.35 1.54 -1.28
CA ARG A 62 -8.07 1.06 -0.76
C ARG A 62 -7.31 2.15 -0.02
N ASP A 63 -7.27 3.37 -0.57
CA ASP A 63 -6.68 4.52 0.10
C ASP A 63 -7.40 4.84 1.41
N ALA A 64 -8.72 4.89 1.38
CA ALA A 64 -9.54 5.13 2.57
C ALA A 64 -9.27 4.08 3.67
N GLN A 65 -9.09 2.81 3.32
CA GLN A 65 -8.73 1.75 4.27
C GLN A 65 -7.33 1.96 4.87
N ALA A 66 -6.35 2.37 4.06
CA ALA A 66 -5.00 2.69 4.55
C ALA A 66 -5.02 3.92 5.48
N ARG A 67 -5.77 4.96 5.11
CA ARG A 67 -5.95 6.18 5.91
C ARG A 67 -6.67 5.91 7.23
N ALA A 68 -7.63 4.99 7.24
CA ALA A 68 -8.36 4.64 8.46
C ALA A 68 -7.43 4.23 9.61
N ALA A 69 -6.33 3.52 9.33
CA ALA A 69 -5.35 3.16 10.34
C ALA A 69 -4.55 4.35 10.91
N LYS A 70 -4.44 5.44 10.15
CA LYS A 70 -3.76 6.67 10.57
C LYS A 70 -4.69 7.66 11.26
N GLU A 71 -5.95 7.73 10.78
CA GLU A 71 -6.90 8.77 11.16
C GLU A 71 -7.89 8.34 12.24
N ILE A 72 -8.09 7.04 12.47
CA ILE A 72 -9.04 6.51 13.46
C ILE A 72 -8.27 5.75 14.54
N PRO A 73 -8.19 6.29 15.78
CA PRO A 73 -7.47 5.64 16.87
C PRO A 73 -7.92 4.19 17.08
N GLY A 74 -6.96 3.27 17.29
CA GLY A 74 -7.25 1.85 17.55
C GLY A 74 -7.78 1.07 16.34
N VAL A 75 -7.62 1.61 15.13
CA VAL A 75 -7.82 0.90 13.87
C VAL A 75 -6.46 0.49 13.31
N SER A 76 -6.32 -0.76 12.92
CA SER A 76 -5.14 -1.30 12.26
C SER A 76 -5.49 -1.83 10.89
N VAL A 77 -4.57 -1.74 9.93
CA VAL A 77 -4.76 -2.25 8.57
C VAL A 77 -3.75 -3.33 8.21
N LEU A 78 -4.23 -4.37 7.51
CA LEU A 78 -3.38 -5.34 6.83
C LEU A 78 -3.52 -5.19 5.31
N THR A 79 -2.38 -5.16 4.63
CA THR A 79 -2.35 -5.15 3.16
C THR A 79 -2.56 -6.55 2.60
N THR A 80 -3.25 -6.65 1.49
CA THR A 80 -3.57 -7.90 0.82
C THR A 80 -3.08 -7.97 -0.64
N SER A 81 -2.50 -6.87 -1.15
CA SER A 81 -2.10 -6.74 -2.56
C SER A 81 -1.14 -7.83 -3.06
N ASN A 82 -0.40 -8.48 -2.17
CA ASN A 82 0.50 -9.58 -2.49
C ASN A 82 -0.15 -10.97 -2.42
N LEU A 83 -1.44 -11.04 -2.14
CA LEU A 83 -2.17 -12.31 -2.06
C LEU A 83 -2.70 -12.74 -3.43
N SER A 84 -2.77 -14.05 -3.66
CA SER A 84 -3.29 -14.61 -4.92
C SER A 84 -4.81 -14.43 -5.04
N LEU A 85 -5.25 -14.16 -6.26
CA LEU A 85 -6.66 -14.05 -6.62
C LEU A 85 -7.15 -15.34 -7.29
N CYS A 86 -8.42 -15.72 -7.07
CA CYS A 86 -9.09 -16.81 -7.77
C CYS A 86 -9.94 -16.31 -8.96
N ASP A 87 -10.23 -15.01 -8.99
CA ASP A 87 -10.90 -14.31 -10.07
C ASP A 87 -10.38 -12.86 -10.18
N GLY A 88 -11.17 -11.94 -10.70
CA GLY A 88 -10.77 -10.54 -10.87
C GLY A 88 -10.52 -9.75 -9.59
N ILE A 89 -11.05 -10.18 -8.43
CA ILE A 89 -11.04 -9.42 -7.17
C ILE A 89 -10.95 -10.26 -5.89
N HIS A 90 -11.34 -11.54 -5.93
CA HIS A 90 -11.45 -12.36 -4.72
C HIS A 90 -10.17 -13.15 -4.45
N ASN A 91 -9.79 -13.22 -3.19
CA ASN A 91 -8.66 -14.02 -2.72
C ASN A 91 -8.90 -15.51 -2.94
N THR A 92 -7.85 -16.27 -3.25
CA THR A 92 -7.90 -17.73 -3.19
C THR A 92 -8.10 -18.22 -1.75
N ALA A 93 -8.51 -19.47 -1.59
CA ALA A 93 -8.63 -20.09 -0.26
C ALA A 93 -7.30 -20.08 0.49
N GLN A 94 -6.19 -20.38 -0.19
CA GLN A 94 -4.84 -20.33 0.40
C GLN A 94 -4.45 -18.90 0.82
N ALA A 95 -4.80 -17.90 0.02
CA ALA A 95 -4.57 -16.50 0.36
C ALA A 95 -5.33 -16.10 1.63
N ASN A 96 -6.57 -16.55 1.78
CA ASN A 96 -7.37 -16.27 2.99
C ASN A 96 -6.80 -16.96 4.23
N VAL A 97 -6.24 -18.17 4.12
CA VAL A 97 -5.52 -18.81 5.23
C VAL A 97 -4.30 -17.99 5.62
N ALA A 98 -3.47 -17.60 4.65
CA ALA A 98 -2.29 -16.78 4.91
C ALA A 98 -2.64 -15.40 5.51
N LEU A 99 -3.75 -14.80 5.06
CA LEU A 99 -4.27 -13.55 5.62
C LEU A 99 -4.70 -13.73 7.09
N GLY A 100 -5.41 -14.83 7.38
CA GLY A 100 -5.82 -15.18 8.73
C GLY A 100 -4.64 -15.35 9.69
N GLU A 101 -3.55 -15.98 9.24
CA GLU A 101 -2.31 -16.11 10.02
C GLU A 101 -1.65 -14.76 10.29
N LYS A 102 -1.58 -13.86 9.30
CA LYS A 102 -1.07 -12.50 9.48
C LYS A 102 -1.93 -11.72 10.46
N LEU A 103 -3.25 -11.81 10.30
CA LEU A 103 -4.23 -11.14 11.15
C LEU A 103 -4.14 -11.61 12.60
N ALA A 104 -4.01 -12.93 12.83
CA ALA A 104 -3.82 -13.48 14.17
C ALA A 104 -2.55 -12.94 14.85
N LYS A 105 -1.45 -12.81 14.11
CA LYS A 105 -0.21 -12.20 14.62
C LYS A 105 -0.40 -10.74 14.98
N GLN A 106 -1.05 -9.96 14.13
CA GLN A 106 -1.34 -8.55 14.40
C GLN A 106 -2.25 -8.39 15.63
N CYS A 107 -3.35 -9.15 15.70
CA CYS A 107 -4.24 -9.15 16.87
C CYS A 107 -3.47 -9.49 18.16
N ALA A 108 -2.60 -10.49 18.13
CA ALA A 108 -1.79 -10.86 19.28
C ALA A 108 -0.83 -9.73 19.69
N HIS A 109 -0.26 -9.02 18.73
CA HIS A 109 0.62 -7.88 19.01
C HIS A 109 -0.14 -6.72 19.65
N VAL A 110 -1.24 -6.30 19.04
CA VAL A 110 -2.07 -5.16 19.54
C VAL A 110 -2.68 -5.48 20.91
N LEU A 111 -3.32 -6.65 21.05
CA LEU A 111 -4.02 -7.03 22.27
C LEU A 111 -3.09 -7.33 23.46
N ASN A 112 -1.83 -7.65 23.22
CA ASN A 112 -0.83 -7.86 24.26
C ASN A 112 0.05 -6.63 24.52
N GLY A 113 -0.27 -5.48 23.94
CA GLY A 113 0.49 -4.23 24.11
C GLY A 113 1.89 -4.26 23.48
N LYS A 114 2.11 -5.13 22.47
CA LYS A 114 3.35 -5.17 21.68
C LYS A 114 3.25 -4.20 20.50
N GLU A 115 4.39 -3.93 19.90
CA GLU A 115 4.44 -3.11 18.69
C GLU A 115 3.56 -3.69 17.58
N GLU A 116 2.72 -2.85 17.01
CA GLU A 116 1.81 -3.22 15.94
C GLU A 116 2.56 -3.52 14.65
N TYR A 117 2.04 -4.47 13.85
CA TYR A 117 2.52 -4.64 12.50
C TYR A 117 2.10 -3.42 11.66
N GLN A 118 3.10 -2.76 11.09
CA GLN A 118 2.88 -1.68 10.13
C GLN A 118 3.34 -2.16 8.75
N PRO A 119 2.52 -1.95 7.70
CA PRO A 119 2.94 -2.22 6.32
C PRO A 119 4.05 -1.23 5.92
N PRO A 120 4.88 -1.58 4.92
CA PRO A 120 5.80 -0.60 4.35
C PRO A 120 5.03 0.63 3.84
N GLU A 121 5.55 1.80 4.17
CA GLU A 121 4.98 3.09 3.79
C GLU A 121 6.01 3.91 3.04
N LEU A 122 5.63 4.46 1.88
CA LEU A 122 6.43 5.42 1.15
C LEU A 122 6.41 6.77 1.91
N VAL A 123 7.57 7.20 2.38
CA VAL A 123 7.68 8.44 3.18
C VAL A 123 8.43 9.54 2.46
N LYS A 124 9.25 9.21 1.44
CA LYS A 124 10.00 10.20 0.68
C LYS A 124 10.29 9.72 -0.72
N VAL A 125 10.15 10.64 -1.67
CA VAL A 125 10.63 10.50 -3.05
C VAL A 125 11.61 11.61 -3.32
N GLU A 126 12.78 11.27 -3.84
CA GLU A 126 13.81 12.24 -4.18
C GLU A 126 14.67 11.75 -5.35
N ARG A 127 15.39 12.65 -6.03
CA ARG A 127 16.33 12.25 -7.05
C ARG A 127 17.55 11.58 -6.40
N ALA A 128 17.98 10.43 -6.91
CA ALA A 128 19.22 9.81 -6.49
C ALA A 128 20.41 10.69 -6.90
N ASP A 129 21.29 11.01 -5.95
CA ASP A 129 22.46 11.83 -6.20
C ASP A 129 23.57 11.05 -6.97
N GLU A 130 24.60 11.78 -7.42
CA GLU A 130 25.69 11.17 -8.19
C GLU A 130 26.50 10.16 -7.37
N ALA A 131 26.67 10.38 -6.07
CA ALA A 131 27.40 9.48 -5.19
C ALA A 131 26.64 8.17 -5.01
N GLU A 132 25.33 8.24 -4.79
CA GLU A 132 24.43 7.08 -4.71
C GLU A 132 24.44 6.30 -6.03
N ARG A 133 24.30 7.00 -7.16
CA ARG A 133 24.30 6.34 -8.49
C ARG A 133 25.60 5.59 -8.75
N LYS A 134 26.75 6.16 -8.40
CA LYS A 134 28.05 5.48 -8.50
C LYS A 134 28.19 4.32 -7.54
N SER A 135 27.79 4.49 -6.27
CA SER A 135 27.88 3.45 -5.24
C SER A 135 27.06 2.21 -5.59
N PHE A 136 25.86 2.41 -6.10
CA PHE A 136 24.93 1.30 -6.43
C PHE A 136 24.95 0.90 -7.90
N GLN A 137 25.89 1.43 -8.70
CA GLN A 137 26.02 1.13 -10.13
C GLN A 137 24.70 1.32 -10.88
N LEU A 138 24.03 2.46 -10.61
CA LEU A 138 22.81 2.85 -11.31
C LEU A 138 23.20 3.45 -12.66
N GLU A 139 23.22 2.59 -13.66
CA GLU A 139 23.53 2.92 -15.05
C GLU A 139 22.25 3.26 -15.83
N GLY A 140 22.37 3.52 -17.13
CA GLY A 140 21.23 3.74 -18.01
C GLY A 140 21.01 5.22 -18.33
N SER A 141 19.76 5.70 -18.26
CA SER A 141 19.38 7.09 -18.58
C SER A 141 20.08 8.14 -17.71
N GLY A 142 20.57 7.75 -16.54
CA GLY A 142 21.14 8.63 -15.54
C GLY A 142 20.09 9.35 -14.67
N ILE A 143 18.82 9.12 -14.91
CA ILE A 143 17.71 9.74 -14.18
C ILE A 143 17.09 8.67 -13.26
N TRP A 144 17.36 8.80 -11.96
CA TRP A 144 16.91 7.85 -10.97
C TRP A 144 16.18 8.54 -9.83
N LEU A 145 14.98 8.08 -9.50
CA LEU A 145 14.29 8.42 -8.27
C LEU A 145 14.67 7.41 -7.19
N LYS A 146 14.90 7.92 -5.99
CA LYS A 146 15.04 7.14 -4.77
C LYS A 146 13.75 7.24 -3.97
N LEU A 147 13.13 6.12 -3.73
CA LEU A 147 11.98 5.95 -2.85
C LEU A 147 12.47 5.48 -1.50
N THR A 148 12.15 6.20 -0.45
CA THR A 148 12.43 5.80 0.93
C THR A 148 11.13 5.33 1.57
N CYS A 149 11.15 4.11 2.11
CA CYS A 149 10.00 3.51 2.77
C CYS A 149 10.32 3.20 4.23
N ASP A 150 9.38 3.47 5.12
CA ASP A 150 9.43 3.01 6.51
C ASP A 150 8.83 1.61 6.67
N HIS A 151 9.03 1.01 7.84
CA HIS A 151 8.51 -0.29 8.25
C HIS A 151 8.95 -1.49 7.39
N VAL A 152 9.99 -1.34 6.59
CA VAL A 152 10.55 -2.44 5.80
C VAL A 152 11.35 -3.38 6.69
N LYS A 153 10.85 -4.60 6.92
CA LYS A 153 11.50 -5.56 7.83
C LYS A 153 12.75 -6.21 7.24
N ASN A 154 12.69 -6.65 6.00
CA ASN A 154 13.79 -7.34 5.34
C ASN A 154 14.40 -6.50 4.21
N CYS A 155 13.90 -6.68 2.98
CA CYS A 155 14.30 -5.90 1.82
C CYS A 155 13.18 -5.96 0.77
N PHE A 156 13.24 -5.07 -0.21
CA PHE A 156 12.42 -5.19 -1.41
C PHE A 156 12.98 -6.29 -2.30
N LEU A 157 12.12 -7.23 -2.70
CA LEU A 157 12.42 -8.24 -3.71
C LEU A 157 11.84 -7.77 -5.03
N VAL A 158 12.70 -7.45 -5.96
CA VAL A 158 12.33 -7.04 -7.31
C VAL A 158 12.37 -8.29 -8.19
N TYR A 159 11.21 -8.82 -8.57
CA TYR A 159 11.08 -10.01 -9.41
C TYR A 159 11.27 -9.70 -10.90
N SER A 160 10.90 -8.49 -11.33
CA SER A 160 11.19 -7.97 -12.66
C SER A 160 11.88 -6.62 -12.53
N ALA A 161 13.01 -6.46 -13.20
CA ALA A 161 13.70 -5.17 -13.26
C ALA A 161 13.12 -4.25 -14.35
N VAL A 162 12.16 -4.73 -15.14
CA VAL A 162 11.50 -3.95 -16.20
C VAL A 162 10.43 -3.04 -15.58
N GLY A 163 10.54 -1.74 -15.83
CA GLY A 163 9.72 -0.73 -15.19
C GLY A 163 8.21 -0.90 -15.37
N LYS A 164 7.77 -1.33 -16.57
CA LYS A 164 6.33 -1.59 -16.83
C LYS A 164 5.69 -2.65 -15.95
N ASP A 165 6.49 -3.51 -15.32
CA ASP A 165 6.04 -4.55 -14.39
C ASP A 165 6.23 -4.12 -12.93
N SER A 166 6.63 -2.87 -12.69
CA SER A 166 6.99 -2.35 -11.36
C SER A 166 5.79 -2.23 -10.42
N GLY A 167 4.61 -2.02 -10.98
CA GLY A 167 3.42 -1.64 -10.21
C GLY A 167 3.40 -0.16 -9.80
N PHE A 168 4.32 0.65 -10.32
CA PHE A 168 4.34 2.09 -10.18
C PHE A 168 3.94 2.77 -11.48
N THR A 169 3.19 3.85 -11.37
CA THR A 169 2.89 4.80 -12.45
C THR A 169 3.34 6.19 -12.01
N LEU A 170 4.08 6.87 -12.87
CA LEU A 170 4.53 8.24 -12.63
C LEU A 170 3.95 9.14 -13.72
N THR A 171 3.27 10.21 -13.33
CA THR A 171 2.64 11.16 -14.24
C THR A 171 3.00 12.59 -13.84
N ASP A 172 3.33 13.42 -14.81
CA ASP A 172 3.58 14.86 -14.64
C ASP A 172 2.72 15.70 -15.61
N SER A 173 3.00 16.99 -15.75
CA SER A 173 2.25 17.91 -16.63
C SER A 173 2.32 17.53 -18.11
N GLU A 174 3.33 16.78 -18.55
CA GLU A 174 3.49 16.30 -19.92
C GLU A 174 2.88 14.89 -20.14
N GLY A 175 2.37 14.27 -19.08
CA GLY A 175 1.74 12.95 -19.10
C GLY A 175 2.59 11.88 -18.43
N GLU A 176 2.38 10.62 -18.77
CA GLU A 176 3.07 9.49 -18.15
C GLU A 176 4.57 9.52 -18.42
N VAL A 177 5.36 9.35 -17.38
CA VAL A 177 6.82 9.21 -17.42
C VAL A 177 7.16 7.73 -17.37
N GLU A 178 7.72 7.21 -18.46
CA GLU A 178 8.09 5.79 -18.54
C GLU A 178 9.14 5.44 -17.51
N ILE A 179 8.84 4.42 -16.69
CA ILE A 179 9.79 3.80 -15.77
C ILE A 179 10.50 2.68 -16.52
N LEU A 180 11.81 2.82 -16.72
CA LEU A 180 12.61 1.87 -17.47
C LEU A 180 12.99 0.65 -16.64
N HIS A 181 13.49 0.91 -15.43
CA HIS A 181 13.92 -0.13 -14.52
C HIS A 181 13.59 0.18 -13.07
N ILE A 182 13.55 -0.88 -12.25
CA ILE A 182 13.40 -0.82 -10.81
C ILE A 182 14.53 -1.60 -10.13
N ARG A 183 15.09 -1.05 -9.06
CA ARG A 183 16.14 -1.70 -8.28
C ARG A 183 15.91 -1.57 -6.78
N GLY A 184 16.00 -2.71 -6.07
CA GLY A 184 16.10 -2.73 -4.61
C GLY A 184 17.53 -2.46 -4.16
N ASN A 185 17.69 -1.88 -2.99
CA ASN A 185 18.99 -1.66 -2.35
C ASN A 185 19.22 -2.73 -1.28
N ARG A 186 20.29 -3.54 -1.42
CA ARG A 186 20.63 -4.60 -0.47
C ARG A 186 21.33 -4.07 0.79
N GLU A 187 22.01 -2.94 0.68
CA GLU A 187 22.73 -2.31 1.80
C GLU A 187 21.78 -1.47 2.65
N ASN A 188 20.81 -0.82 2.01
CA ASN A 188 19.73 -0.11 2.69
C ASN A 188 18.35 -0.68 2.27
N LYS A 189 17.83 -1.52 3.12
CA LYS A 189 16.54 -2.23 2.88
C LYS A 189 15.34 -1.31 2.66
N ASN A 190 15.43 -0.07 3.11
CA ASN A 190 14.35 0.91 3.04
C ASN A 190 14.31 1.66 1.70
N HIS A 191 15.30 1.46 0.84
CA HIS A 191 15.39 2.18 -0.43
C HIS A 191 15.02 1.30 -1.62
N LEU A 192 14.27 1.93 -2.52
CA LEU A 192 13.95 1.43 -3.86
C LEU A 192 14.31 2.51 -4.87
N TYR A 193 14.82 2.13 -6.04
CA TYR A 193 15.20 3.07 -7.09
C TYR A 193 14.40 2.79 -8.36
N LEU A 194 13.89 3.86 -8.97
CA LEU A 194 13.20 3.84 -10.26
C LEU A 194 14.03 4.61 -11.28
N GLU A 195 14.39 3.97 -12.40
CA GLU A 195 15.01 4.61 -13.55
C GLU A 195 13.92 5.19 -14.45
N LEU A 196 14.06 6.46 -14.82
CA LEU A 196 13.11 7.16 -15.67
C LEU A 196 13.67 7.36 -17.08
N ALA A 197 12.79 7.33 -18.08
CA ALA A 197 13.15 7.61 -19.46
C ALA A 197 13.45 9.09 -19.73
N ARG A 198 12.87 9.99 -18.96
CA ARG A 198 13.07 11.44 -19.03
C ARG A 198 13.01 12.09 -17.64
N GLU A 199 13.43 13.33 -17.57
CA GLU A 199 13.22 14.16 -16.37
C GLU A 199 11.74 14.33 -16.10
N VAL A 200 11.43 14.54 -14.84
CA VAL A 200 10.07 14.87 -14.38
C VAL A 200 9.91 16.38 -14.42
N GLU A 201 8.84 16.83 -15.05
CA GLU A 201 8.48 18.23 -15.16
C GLU A 201 7.48 18.62 -14.07
N ASP A 202 7.72 19.74 -13.39
CA ASP A 202 6.86 20.33 -12.36
C ASP A 202 6.44 19.36 -11.21
N GLU A 203 5.20 19.48 -10.76
CA GLU A 203 4.60 18.58 -9.78
C GLU A 203 4.21 17.26 -10.47
N ALA A 204 4.66 16.14 -9.90
CA ALA A 204 4.37 14.82 -10.43
C ALA A 204 3.71 13.93 -9.38
N GLU A 205 2.87 13.03 -9.84
CA GLU A 205 2.19 12.02 -9.03
C GLU A 205 2.79 10.63 -9.28
N LEU A 206 3.22 9.98 -8.20
CA LEU A 206 3.65 8.59 -8.19
C LEU A 206 2.57 7.75 -7.50
N SER A 207 1.99 6.79 -8.24
CA SER A 207 0.93 5.90 -7.77
C SER A 207 1.28 4.42 -7.91
#